data_dee298de75cea7195071c53ee5fd716b
#
_entry.id   dee298de75cea7195071c53ee5fd716b
#
_cell.length_a   1.000
_cell.length_b   1.000
_cell.length_c   1.000
_cell.angle_alpha   90.00
_cell.angle_beta   90.00
_cell.angle_gamma   90.00
#
_symmetry.space_group_name_H-M   'P 1'
#
loop_
_entity.id
_entity.type
_entity.pdbx_description
1 polymer ?
#
loop_
_entity_poly.entity_id
_entity_poly.type
_entity_poly.pdbx_seq_one_letter_code
_entity_poly.pdbx_strand_id
1 'polypeptide(L)'
;VAGGGSFDEIIEKIDIGGPSMLRSAAKNYSSVAVVCDTHDYSQVITELQEGGTSLELRQQLAAKVFARTGEYDSAIGRWFADQAGASLRYGENPHQQAGFYPDSQAVGLGAATVLDGGKELSYNNWLDLDGAVAAVNDLPSPSAVVVKHTNPCGAALSSDSPCDALEKAWEGDPLSAFGSVVAVNGHFDLACAKFMGGPNKFVEVLAAPSFDDEAIEFLRNGPKWGKNLRIVQISDIGSKRNQLESRRVWGGNLVQGSDDISAFDANLQVAGEVALDPSLENDVRLAQVLVKHLKSN
;
A
#
# COMPACT_ATOMS: atom_id res chain seq x y z
N VAL A 1 2.65 9.82 -25.64
CA VAL A 1 1.79 10.31 -24.54
C VAL A 1 2.02 11.81 -24.32
N ALA A 2 3.24 12.24 -24.09
CA ALA A 2 3.55 13.65 -23.82
C ALA A 2 3.19 14.63 -24.95
N GLY A 3 3.09 14.15 -26.20
CA GLY A 3 2.77 14.96 -27.39
C GLY A 3 1.26 15.06 -27.69
N GLY A 4 0.39 14.43 -26.90
CA GLY A 4 -1.03 14.28 -27.19
C GLY A 4 -1.27 13.31 -28.37
N GLY A 5 -2.46 12.78 -28.50
CA GLY A 5 -2.90 11.87 -29.56
C GLY A 5 -4.15 11.12 -29.14
N SER A 6 -4.91 10.59 -30.10
CA SER A 6 -6.01 9.68 -29.80
C SER A 6 -5.49 8.36 -29.22
N PHE A 7 -6.38 7.57 -28.62
CA PHE A 7 -6.03 6.26 -28.07
C PHE A 7 -5.34 5.38 -29.13
N ASP A 8 -5.93 5.26 -30.32
CA ASP A 8 -5.41 4.41 -31.40
C ASP A 8 -4.05 4.92 -31.92
N GLU A 9 -3.85 6.23 -32.00
CA GLU A 9 -2.57 6.81 -32.41
C GLU A 9 -1.44 6.54 -31.39
N ILE A 10 -1.78 6.46 -30.11
CA ILE A 10 -0.81 6.13 -29.04
C ILE A 10 -0.48 4.64 -29.10
N ILE A 11 -1.47 3.77 -29.30
CA ILE A 11 -1.28 2.32 -29.46
C ILE A 11 -0.34 2.05 -30.64
N GLU A 12 -0.57 2.67 -31.80
CA GLU A 12 0.25 2.47 -32.99
C GLU A 12 1.72 2.90 -32.81
N LYS A 13 1.98 3.81 -31.89
CA LYS A 13 3.35 4.27 -31.55
C LYS A 13 4.09 3.39 -30.54
N ILE A 14 3.46 2.35 -29.98
CA ILE A 14 4.14 1.41 -29.10
C ILE A 14 5.15 0.60 -29.92
N ASP A 15 6.44 0.78 -29.61
CA ASP A 15 7.51 0.02 -30.25
C ASP A 15 7.57 -1.41 -29.69
N ILE A 16 7.39 -2.38 -30.56
CA ILE A 16 7.49 -3.81 -30.23
C ILE A 16 8.86 -4.36 -30.68
N GLY A 17 9.29 -3.99 -31.88
CA GLY A 17 10.49 -4.55 -32.51
C GLY A 17 11.78 -4.18 -31.79
N GLY A 18 11.97 -2.90 -31.50
CA GLY A 18 13.16 -2.39 -30.80
C GLY A 18 13.39 -3.03 -29.43
N PRO A 19 12.42 -2.98 -28.51
CA PRO A 19 12.53 -3.66 -27.22
C PRO A 19 12.78 -5.16 -27.33
N SER A 20 12.12 -5.85 -28.27
CA SER A 20 12.29 -7.29 -28.49
C SER A 20 13.71 -7.64 -28.93
N MET A 21 14.28 -6.89 -29.88
CA MET A 21 15.65 -7.07 -30.35
C MET A 21 16.68 -6.80 -29.25
N LEU A 22 16.50 -5.70 -28.50
CA LEU A 22 17.37 -5.36 -27.38
C LEU A 22 17.39 -6.46 -26.31
N ARG A 23 16.23 -6.98 -25.92
CA ARG A 23 16.09 -8.06 -24.94
C ARG A 23 16.71 -9.36 -25.42
N SER A 24 16.53 -9.71 -26.71
CA SER A 24 17.15 -10.89 -27.32
C SER A 24 18.68 -10.78 -27.30
N ALA A 25 19.25 -9.65 -27.69
CA ALA A 25 20.68 -9.37 -27.64
C ALA A 25 21.23 -9.39 -26.22
N ALA A 26 20.55 -8.75 -25.27
CA ALA A 26 20.94 -8.72 -23.86
C ALA A 26 20.94 -10.11 -23.23
N LYS A 27 19.97 -10.95 -23.54
CA LYS A 27 19.93 -12.36 -23.10
C LYS A 27 21.17 -13.13 -23.57
N ASN A 28 21.74 -12.79 -24.72
CA ASN A 28 22.92 -13.40 -25.28
C ASN A 28 24.23 -12.65 -24.97
N TYR A 29 24.30 -11.98 -23.82
CA TYR A 29 25.45 -11.15 -23.41
C TYR A 29 26.79 -11.91 -23.40
N SER A 30 26.78 -13.22 -23.27
CA SER A 30 28.02 -14.01 -23.35
C SER A 30 28.77 -13.82 -24.66
N SER A 31 28.06 -13.50 -25.76
CA SER A 31 28.62 -13.34 -27.11
C SER A 31 28.30 -11.99 -27.75
N VAL A 32 27.37 -11.21 -27.20
CA VAL A 32 26.87 -9.97 -27.80
C VAL A 32 27.05 -8.80 -26.86
N ALA A 33 27.66 -7.72 -27.33
CA ALA A 33 27.63 -6.40 -26.68
C ALA A 33 26.43 -5.62 -27.22
N VAL A 34 25.44 -5.39 -26.37
CA VAL A 34 24.23 -4.63 -26.74
C VAL A 34 24.27 -3.25 -26.11
N VAL A 35 24.20 -2.20 -26.92
CA VAL A 35 24.28 -0.80 -26.47
C VAL A 35 22.95 -0.12 -26.68
N CYS A 36 22.32 0.36 -25.61
CA CYS A 36 21.08 1.11 -25.62
C CYS A 36 21.22 2.55 -25.12
N ASP A 37 22.44 2.96 -24.78
CA ASP A 37 22.77 4.30 -24.30
C ASP A 37 24.03 4.80 -25.01
N THR A 38 23.99 5.99 -25.59
CA THR A 38 25.13 6.61 -26.28
C THR A 38 26.31 6.92 -25.37
N HIS A 39 26.10 7.07 -24.05
CA HIS A 39 27.18 7.27 -23.08
C HIS A 39 28.12 6.07 -22.96
N ASP A 40 27.68 4.89 -23.37
CA ASP A 40 28.50 3.67 -23.32
C ASP A 40 29.42 3.52 -24.54
N TYR A 41 29.24 4.33 -25.58
CA TYR A 41 30.02 4.19 -26.82
C TYR A 41 31.53 4.31 -26.60
N SER A 42 31.97 5.25 -25.78
CA SER A 42 33.41 5.46 -25.54
C SER A 42 34.05 4.24 -24.91
N GLN A 43 33.42 3.63 -23.93
CA GLN A 43 33.93 2.43 -23.26
C GLN A 43 33.95 1.23 -24.20
N VAL A 44 32.86 1.03 -24.98
CA VAL A 44 32.79 -0.06 -25.96
C VAL A 44 33.87 0.07 -27.03
N ILE A 45 34.10 1.29 -27.56
CA ILE A 45 35.12 1.55 -28.56
C ILE A 45 36.52 1.28 -27.99
N THR A 46 36.81 1.69 -26.77
CA THR A 46 38.09 1.43 -26.11
C THR A 46 38.38 -0.05 -26.01
N GLU A 47 37.44 -0.84 -25.48
CA GLU A 47 37.65 -2.30 -25.35
C GLU A 47 37.75 -3.01 -26.70
N LEU A 48 37.01 -2.55 -27.72
CA LEU A 48 37.13 -3.09 -29.07
C LEU A 48 38.52 -2.84 -29.70
N GLN A 49 39.14 -1.68 -29.41
CA GLN A 49 40.51 -1.39 -29.85
C GLN A 49 41.55 -2.25 -29.11
N GLU A 50 41.23 -2.72 -27.94
CA GLU A 50 42.10 -3.60 -27.13
C GLU A 50 41.89 -5.08 -27.43
N GLY A 51 41.01 -5.43 -28.39
CA GLY A 51 40.84 -6.78 -28.90
C GLY A 51 39.47 -7.42 -28.63
N GLY A 52 38.53 -6.67 -28.12
CA GLY A 52 37.14 -7.12 -27.93
C GLY A 52 36.54 -6.71 -26.58
N THR A 53 35.21 -6.70 -26.50
CA THR A 53 34.50 -6.36 -25.28
C THR A 53 34.64 -7.42 -24.21
N SER A 54 34.90 -7.02 -22.97
CA SER A 54 34.97 -7.91 -21.80
C SER A 54 33.59 -8.50 -21.48
N LEU A 55 33.59 -9.66 -20.79
CA LEU A 55 32.35 -10.25 -20.31
C LEU A 55 31.64 -9.34 -19.30
N GLU A 56 32.41 -8.67 -18.46
CA GLU A 56 31.90 -7.74 -17.45
C GLU A 56 31.17 -6.56 -18.10
N LEU A 57 31.78 -5.93 -19.11
CA LEU A 57 31.12 -4.85 -19.86
C LEU A 57 29.81 -5.35 -20.50
N ARG A 58 29.83 -6.52 -21.15
CA ARG A 58 28.63 -7.08 -21.77
C ARG A 58 27.50 -7.35 -20.76
N GLN A 59 27.83 -7.80 -19.53
CA GLN A 59 26.85 -7.98 -18.45
C GLN A 59 26.26 -6.63 -18.00
N GLN A 60 27.08 -5.60 -17.84
CA GLN A 60 26.62 -4.25 -17.48
C GLN A 60 25.70 -3.66 -18.56
N LEU A 61 26.07 -3.80 -19.83
CA LEU A 61 25.23 -3.36 -20.95
C LEU A 61 23.90 -4.13 -21.00
N ALA A 62 23.91 -5.42 -20.77
CA ALA A 62 22.70 -6.23 -20.71
C ALA A 62 21.77 -5.81 -19.57
N ALA A 63 22.31 -5.53 -18.38
CA ALA A 63 21.54 -5.00 -17.25
C ALA A 63 20.86 -3.67 -17.58
N LYS A 64 21.58 -2.74 -18.26
CA LYS A 64 21.00 -1.47 -18.74
C LYS A 64 19.84 -1.67 -19.71
N VAL A 65 19.94 -2.65 -20.63
CA VAL A 65 18.86 -2.97 -21.55
C VAL A 65 17.62 -3.45 -20.82
N PHE A 66 17.76 -4.38 -19.84
CA PHE A 66 16.61 -4.86 -19.09
C PHE A 66 15.98 -3.75 -18.24
N ALA A 67 16.79 -2.87 -17.63
CA ALA A 67 16.27 -1.70 -16.93
C ALA A 67 15.48 -0.78 -17.86
N ARG A 68 16.05 -0.45 -19.04
CA ARG A 68 15.42 0.45 -20.02
C ARG A 68 14.11 -0.11 -20.58
N THR A 69 14.10 -1.40 -20.95
CA THR A 69 12.87 -2.04 -21.45
C THR A 69 11.81 -2.19 -20.37
N GLY A 70 12.22 -2.47 -19.12
CA GLY A 70 11.31 -2.51 -17.98
C GLY A 70 10.67 -1.15 -17.66
N GLU A 71 11.42 -0.05 -17.76
CA GLU A 71 10.88 1.32 -17.65
C GLU A 71 9.86 1.62 -18.77
N TYR A 72 10.16 1.21 -20.00
CA TYR A 72 9.29 1.37 -21.14
C TYR A 72 7.97 0.61 -20.96
N ASP A 73 8.02 -0.68 -20.62
CA ASP A 73 6.85 -1.51 -20.36
C ASP A 73 6.03 -0.96 -19.18
N SER A 74 6.69 -0.47 -18.13
CA SER A 74 6.03 0.15 -16.99
C SER A 74 5.32 1.46 -17.36
N ALA A 75 5.88 2.24 -18.29
CA ALA A 75 5.23 3.45 -18.79
C ALA A 75 3.98 3.14 -19.61
N ILE A 76 4.02 2.08 -20.44
CA ILE A 76 2.87 1.59 -21.19
C ILE A 76 1.78 1.08 -20.23
N GLY A 77 2.17 0.25 -19.26
CA GLY A 77 1.25 -0.30 -18.26
C GLY A 77 0.52 0.79 -17.48
N ARG A 78 1.26 1.82 -17.02
CA ARG A 78 0.64 2.98 -16.35
C ARG A 78 -0.33 3.71 -17.26
N TRP A 79 0.03 3.95 -18.51
CA TRP A 79 -0.86 4.63 -19.46
C TRP A 79 -2.16 3.83 -19.69
N PHE A 80 -2.11 2.50 -19.81
CA PHE A 80 -3.31 1.67 -19.89
C PHE A 80 -4.14 1.71 -18.61
N ALA A 81 -3.50 1.70 -17.43
CA ALA A 81 -4.18 1.83 -16.16
C ALA A 81 -4.91 3.17 -16.03
N ASP A 82 -4.29 4.28 -16.48
CA ASP A 82 -4.92 5.60 -16.54
C ASP A 82 -6.19 5.59 -17.41
N GLN A 83 -6.19 4.84 -18.54
CA GLN A 83 -7.38 4.68 -19.39
C GLN A 83 -8.45 3.79 -18.74
N ALA A 84 -8.08 2.88 -17.86
CA ALA A 84 -9.01 2.01 -17.13
C ALA A 84 -9.77 2.70 -15.98
N GLY A 85 -9.54 3.99 -15.74
CA GLY A 85 -10.31 4.78 -14.79
C GLY A 85 -9.85 4.70 -13.34
N ALA A 86 -8.62 4.29 -13.07
CA ALA A 86 -8.01 4.32 -11.74
C ALA A 86 -7.57 5.73 -11.28
N SER A 87 -8.02 6.78 -11.96
CA SER A 87 -7.69 8.18 -11.67
C SER A 87 -8.32 8.63 -10.35
N LEU A 88 -7.52 9.25 -9.49
CA LEU A 88 -7.98 9.92 -8.28
C LEU A 88 -8.13 11.41 -8.56
N ARG A 89 -9.00 12.07 -7.78
CA ARG A 89 -9.31 13.49 -7.98
C ARG A 89 -8.07 14.40 -7.93
N TYR A 90 -7.11 14.11 -7.05
CA TYR A 90 -5.79 14.75 -6.92
C TYR A 90 -4.91 13.93 -5.95
N GLY A 91 -3.61 14.23 -5.88
CA GLY A 91 -2.65 13.60 -4.97
C GLY A 91 -2.70 14.14 -3.54
N GLU A 92 -1.56 14.22 -2.88
CA GLU A 92 -1.46 14.83 -1.54
C GLU A 92 -1.92 16.30 -1.57
N ASN A 93 -1.67 16.99 -2.67
CA ASN A 93 -2.04 18.38 -2.89
C ASN A 93 -2.92 18.53 -4.14
N PRO A 94 -3.80 19.56 -4.18
CA PRO A 94 -4.80 19.72 -5.25
C PRO A 94 -4.23 19.88 -6.67
N HIS A 95 -2.98 20.31 -6.82
CA HIS A 95 -2.34 20.48 -8.12
C HIS A 95 -1.66 19.22 -8.67
N GLN A 96 -1.61 18.14 -7.87
CA GLN A 96 -0.96 16.89 -8.27
C GLN A 96 -1.97 15.94 -8.91
N GLN A 97 -1.62 15.39 -10.06
CA GLN A 97 -2.35 14.26 -10.64
C GLN A 97 -2.05 12.99 -9.84
N ALA A 98 -3.05 12.14 -9.65
CA ALA A 98 -2.92 10.90 -8.92
C ALA A 98 -3.79 9.79 -9.48
N GLY A 99 -3.42 8.55 -9.19
CA GLY A 99 -4.18 7.35 -9.52
C GLY A 99 -3.86 6.23 -8.53
N PHE A 100 -4.76 5.29 -8.40
CA PHE A 100 -4.56 4.04 -7.69
C PHE A 100 -4.46 2.90 -8.72
N TYR A 101 -3.35 2.18 -8.71
CA TYR A 101 -3.02 1.14 -9.68
C TYR A 101 -2.81 -0.18 -8.92
N PRO A 102 -3.84 -1.04 -8.82
CA PRO A 102 -3.70 -2.33 -8.19
C PRO A 102 -2.72 -3.23 -8.97
N ASP A 103 -1.97 -4.04 -8.25
CA ASP A 103 -1.10 -5.05 -8.86
C ASP A 103 -1.91 -6.11 -9.62
N SER A 104 -1.29 -6.79 -10.59
CA SER A 104 -1.95 -7.82 -11.42
C SER A 104 -2.46 -9.03 -10.61
N GLN A 105 -1.86 -9.29 -9.45
CA GLN A 105 -2.33 -10.26 -8.45
C GLN A 105 -2.79 -9.49 -7.21
N ALA A 106 -3.87 -8.71 -7.38
CA ALA A 106 -4.35 -7.83 -6.34
C ALA A 106 -4.74 -8.61 -5.07
N VAL A 107 -4.16 -8.18 -3.95
CA VAL A 107 -4.47 -8.62 -2.58
C VAL A 107 -4.63 -7.39 -1.70
N GLY A 108 -5.17 -7.52 -0.52
CA GLY A 108 -5.34 -6.41 0.40
C GLY A 108 -6.10 -5.25 -0.24
N LEU A 109 -5.51 -4.06 -0.24
CA LEU A 109 -6.14 -2.86 -0.81
C LEU A 109 -6.37 -2.96 -2.32
N GLY A 110 -5.54 -3.70 -3.05
CA GLY A 110 -5.72 -3.91 -4.49
C GLY A 110 -6.95 -4.73 -4.85
N ALA A 111 -7.37 -5.64 -3.96
CA ALA A 111 -8.57 -6.47 -4.07
C ALA A 111 -9.77 -5.91 -3.30
N ALA A 112 -9.63 -4.76 -2.65
CA ALA A 112 -10.66 -4.18 -1.80
C ALA A 112 -11.91 -3.82 -2.60
N THR A 113 -13.08 -4.04 -1.99
CA THR A 113 -14.37 -3.59 -2.51
C THR A 113 -14.80 -2.33 -1.78
N VAL A 114 -14.87 -1.21 -2.49
CA VAL A 114 -15.49 0.02 -1.97
C VAL A 114 -16.99 -0.09 -2.15
N LEU A 115 -17.72 -0.14 -1.03
CA LEU A 115 -19.18 -0.30 -1.07
C LEU A 115 -19.88 0.99 -1.51
N ASP A 116 -20.92 0.85 -2.32
CA ASP A 116 -21.68 1.96 -2.90
C ASP A 116 -22.28 2.92 -1.85
N GLY A 117 -22.56 4.15 -2.27
CA GLY A 117 -23.28 5.15 -1.47
C GLY A 117 -22.41 6.08 -0.63
N GLY A 118 -21.08 5.99 -0.71
CA GLY A 118 -20.13 6.93 -0.10
C GLY A 118 -19.51 7.90 -1.10
N LYS A 119 -18.60 8.77 -0.61
CA LYS A 119 -17.71 9.54 -1.47
C LYS A 119 -16.60 8.67 -2.04
N GLU A 120 -15.99 9.12 -3.14
CA GLU A 120 -14.77 8.51 -3.66
C GLU A 120 -13.61 8.62 -2.65
N LEU A 121 -12.73 7.62 -2.64
CA LEU A 121 -11.49 7.66 -1.87
C LEU A 121 -10.53 8.67 -2.50
N SER A 122 -9.96 9.54 -1.66
CA SER A 122 -8.85 10.42 -2.06
C SER A 122 -7.51 9.70 -1.92
N TYR A 123 -6.45 10.28 -2.50
CA TYR A 123 -5.08 9.81 -2.32
C TYR A 123 -4.72 9.67 -0.82
N ASN A 124 -5.02 10.68 -0.02
CA ASN A 124 -4.77 10.65 1.42
C ASN A 124 -5.62 9.59 2.15
N ASN A 125 -6.86 9.34 1.69
CA ASN A 125 -7.65 8.24 2.26
C ASN A 125 -7.01 6.87 1.99
N TRP A 126 -6.43 6.65 0.80
CA TRP A 126 -5.69 5.43 0.50
C TRP A 126 -4.43 5.27 1.35
N LEU A 127 -3.68 6.35 1.58
CA LEU A 127 -2.50 6.31 2.47
C LEU A 127 -2.87 6.00 3.91
N ASP A 128 -3.90 6.66 4.44
CA ASP A 128 -4.36 6.43 5.81
C ASP A 128 -4.95 5.02 5.96
N LEU A 129 -5.66 4.54 4.94
CA LEU A 129 -6.21 3.19 4.91
C LEU A 129 -5.11 2.12 4.87
N ASP A 130 -4.05 2.32 4.09
CA ASP A 130 -2.88 1.43 4.08
C ASP A 130 -2.22 1.36 5.46
N GLY A 131 -2.04 2.50 6.13
CA GLY A 131 -1.52 2.56 7.49
C GLY A 131 -2.41 1.84 8.52
N ALA A 132 -3.73 2.01 8.41
CA ALA A 132 -4.69 1.36 9.31
C ALA A 132 -4.73 -0.17 9.13
N VAL A 133 -4.77 -0.62 7.87
CA VAL A 133 -4.76 -2.05 7.52
C VAL A 133 -3.44 -2.70 7.88
N ALA A 134 -2.31 -2.01 7.64
CA ALA A 134 -0.99 -2.51 8.04
C ALA A 134 -0.92 -2.75 9.56
N ALA A 135 -1.38 -1.78 10.35
CA ALA A 135 -1.33 -1.88 11.80
C ALA A 135 -2.28 -2.97 12.34
N VAL A 136 -3.52 -3.06 11.82
CA VAL A 136 -4.47 -4.06 12.30
C VAL A 136 -4.10 -5.49 11.88
N ASN A 137 -3.37 -5.66 10.78
CA ASN A 137 -2.88 -6.98 10.32
C ASN A 137 -1.82 -7.58 11.25
N ASP A 138 -1.08 -6.75 11.98
CA ASP A 138 -0.08 -7.20 12.93
C ASP A 138 -0.68 -7.55 14.31
N LEU A 139 -1.99 -7.35 14.50
CA LEU A 139 -2.70 -7.60 15.74
C LEU A 139 -3.55 -8.87 15.67
N PRO A 140 -3.68 -9.63 16.78
CA PRO A 140 -4.62 -10.75 16.84
C PRO A 140 -6.08 -10.27 16.69
N SER A 141 -6.94 -11.11 16.15
CA SER A 141 -8.38 -10.81 16.03
C SER A 141 -9.12 -11.22 17.31
N PRO A 142 -10.10 -10.42 17.79
CA PRO A 142 -10.55 -9.15 17.23
C PRO A 142 -9.74 -7.95 17.71
N SER A 143 -9.39 -7.06 16.80
CA SER A 143 -8.67 -5.81 17.08
C SER A 143 -9.19 -4.67 16.20
N ALA A 144 -8.94 -3.44 16.63
CA ALA A 144 -9.27 -2.23 15.90
C ALA A 144 -8.11 -1.22 15.97
N VAL A 145 -7.93 -0.47 14.89
CA VAL A 145 -6.95 0.61 14.79
C VAL A 145 -7.61 1.84 14.20
N VAL A 146 -7.37 2.99 14.81
CA VAL A 146 -7.82 4.30 14.38
C VAL A 146 -6.61 5.09 13.90
N VAL A 147 -6.60 5.51 12.65
CA VAL A 147 -5.47 6.20 12.02
C VAL A 147 -5.86 7.59 11.59
N LYS A 148 -4.97 8.54 11.82
CA LYS A 148 -5.07 9.89 11.29
C LYS A 148 -3.70 10.37 10.82
N HIS A 149 -3.67 10.88 9.55
CA HIS A 149 -2.41 11.32 8.94
C HIS A 149 -1.33 10.24 8.95
N THR A 150 -1.75 9.02 8.57
CA THR A 150 -0.93 7.80 8.49
C THR A 150 -0.33 7.30 9.82
N ASN A 151 -0.72 7.87 10.96
CA ASN A 151 -0.28 7.42 12.27
C ASN A 151 -1.46 6.88 13.10
N PRO A 152 -1.29 5.76 13.81
CA PRO A 152 -2.26 5.30 14.78
C PRO A 152 -2.45 6.34 15.91
N CYS A 153 -3.67 6.80 16.13
CA CYS A 153 -4.06 7.61 17.28
C CYS A 153 -4.84 6.81 18.33
N GLY A 154 -5.24 5.59 17.99
CA GLY A 154 -5.82 4.64 18.90
C GLY A 154 -5.77 3.23 18.34
N ALA A 155 -5.53 2.25 19.19
CA ALA A 155 -5.58 0.84 18.85
C ALA A 155 -5.92 0.01 20.07
N ALA A 156 -6.64 -1.07 19.87
CA ALA A 156 -6.96 -2.01 20.92
C ALA A 156 -7.22 -3.41 20.37
N LEU A 157 -7.00 -4.39 21.22
CA LEU A 157 -7.44 -5.75 21.04
C LEU A 157 -8.48 -6.10 22.12
N SER A 158 -9.32 -7.09 21.83
CA SER A 158 -10.34 -7.54 22.74
C SER A 158 -10.43 -9.07 22.77
N SER A 159 -10.82 -9.63 23.90
CA SER A 159 -11.25 -11.03 24.00
C SER A 159 -12.74 -11.22 23.70
N ASP A 160 -13.51 -10.12 23.65
CA ASP A 160 -14.96 -10.16 23.68
C ASP A 160 -15.59 -9.99 22.29
N SER A 161 -15.28 -8.87 21.62
CA SER A 161 -15.88 -8.58 20.31
C SER A 161 -15.10 -7.52 19.53
N PRO A 162 -15.30 -7.44 18.20
CA PRO A 162 -14.79 -6.34 17.40
C PRO A 162 -15.31 -4.97 17.85
N CYS A 163 -16.54 -4.90 18.37
CA CYS A 163 -17.13 -3.66 18.90
C CYS A 163 -16.37 -3.18 20.15
N ASP A 164 -16.07 -4.07 21.10
CA ASP A 164 -15.31 -3.72 22.31
C ASP A 164 -13.87 -3.25 21.94
N ALA A 165 -13.21 -3.93 21.00
CA ALA A 165 -11.92 -3.47 20.48
C ALA A 165 -12.03 -2.07 19.85
N LEU A 166 -13.07 -1.82 19.08
CA LEU A 166 -13.31 -0.53 18.42
C LEU A 166 -13.58 0.59 19.44
N GLU A 167 -14.39 0.32 20.46
CA GLU A 167 -14.66 1.26 21.55
C GLU A 167 -13.37 1.68 22.26
N LYS A 168 -12.57 0.70 22.69
CA LYS A 168 -11.28 0.93 23.36
C LYS A 168 -10.29 1.67 22.48
N ALA A 169 -10.21 1.31 21.18
CA ALA A 169 -9.33 1.99 20.23
C ALA A 169 -9.73 3.46 20.04
N TRP A 170 -11.04 3.75 19.96
CA TRP A 170 -11.54 5.12 19.85
C TRP A 170 -11.24 5.96 21.10
N GLU A 171 -11.34 5.36 22.27
CA GLU A 171 -11.11 6.04 23.54
C GLU A 171 -9.63 6.34 23.81
N GLY A 172 -8.71 5.77 23.04
CA GLY A 172 -7.28 6.09 23.14
C GLY A 172 -6.98 7.57 22.94
N ASP A 173 -7.58 8.21 21.91
CA ASP A 173 -7.57 9.66 21.70
C ASP A 173 -8.82 10.09 20.89
N PRO A 174 -9.95 10.35 21.54
CA PRO A 174 -11.19 10.70 20.86
C PRO A 174 -11.13 12.01 20.06
N LEU A 175 -10.22 12.92 20.42
CA LEU A 175 -10.04 14.18 19.68
C LEU A 175 -9.37 13.94 18.34
N SER A 176 -8.29 13.16 18.31
CA SER A 176 -7.60 12.80 17.07
C SER A 176 -8.43 11.82 16.23
N ALA A 177 -9.22 10.95 16.87
CA ALA A 177 -10.10 9.99 16.19
C ALA A 177 -11.20 10.66 15.34
N PHE A 178 -11.55 11.92 15.61
CA PHE A 178 -12.55 12.63 14.82
C PHE A 178 -12.04 12.89 13.39
N GLY A 179 -12.70 12.33 12.39
CA GLY A 179 -12.32 12.43 10.98
C GLY A 179 -11.17 11.49 10.59
N SER A 180 -11.08 10.36 11.26
CA SER A 180 -10.07 9.32 11.03
C SER A 180 -10.47 8.29 9.98
N VAL A 181 -9.53 7.39 9.72
CA VAL A 181 -9.71 6.10 9.05
C VAL A 181 -9.64 5.01 10.11
N VAL A 182 -10.61 4.10 10.08
CA VAL A 182 -10.75 3.00 11.05
C VAL A 182 -10.63 1.67 10.32
N ALA A 183 -9.81 0.76 10.84
CA ALA A 183 -9.75 -0.62 10.39
C ALA A 183 -10.00 -1.58 11.56
N VAL A 184 -10.80 -2.61 11.33
CA VAL A 184 -11.01 -3.73 12.25
C VAL A 184 -10.66 -5.04 11.54
N ASN A 185 -10.09 -6.01 12.26
CA ASN A 185 -9.77 -7.33 11.71
C ASN A 185 -10.80 -8.41 12.07
N GLY A 186 -11.97 -7.98 12.51
CA GLY A 186 -13.14 -8.83 12.77
C GLY A 186 -14.35 -8.40 11.94
N HIS A 187 -15.39 -9.20 11.96
CA HIS A 187 -16.66 -8.88 11.33
C HIS A 187 -17.29 -7.62 11.93
N PHE A 188 -17.73 -6.68 11.09
CA PHE A 188 -18.32 -5.42 11.52
C PHE A 188 -19.84 -5.53 11.58
N ASP A 189 -20.37 -5.67 12.78
CA ASP A 189 -21.77 -5.89 13.06
C ASP A 189 -22.56 -4.58 13.35
N LEU A 190 -23.85 -4.72 13.60
CA LEU A 190 -24.73 -3.61 13.96
C LEU A 190 -24.33 -2.95 15.29
N ALA A 191 -23.70 -3.67 16.24
CA ALA A 191 -23.24 -3.07 17.49
C ALA A 191 -22.10 -2.08 17.23
N CYS A 192 -21.11 -2.50 16.42
CA CYS A 192 -20.04 -1.62 15.94
C CYS A 192 -20.60 -0.36 15.24
N ALA A 193 -21.61 -0.55 14.36
CA ALA A 193 -22.25 0.54 13.64
C ALA A 193 -22.94 1.55 14.57
N LYS A 194 -23.66 1.05 15.58
CA LYS A 194 -24.32 1.92 16.58
C LYS A 194 -23.31 2.70 17.41
N PHE A 195 -22.22 2.08 17.82
CA PHE A 195 -21.15 2.77 18.51
C PHE A 195 -20.56 3.89 17.62
N MET A 196 -20.19 3.58 16.38
CA MET A 196 -19.60 4.55 15.45
C MET A 196 -20.57 5.67 15.07
N GLY A 197 -21.86 5.39 14.93
CA GLY A 197 -22.89 6.38 14.65
C GLY A 197 -23.29 7.25 15.85
N GLY A 198 -22.69 7.02 17.02
CA GLY A 198 -22.94 7.79 18.24
C GLY A 198 -22.51 9.25 18.18
N PRO A 199 -22.84 10.04 19.23
CA PRO A 199 -22.53 11.46 19.27
C PRO A 199 -21.00 11.72 19.28
N ASN A 200 -20.60 12.87 18.75
CA ASN A 200 -19.22 13.34 18.70
C ASN A 200 -18.25 12.41 17.95
N LYS A 201 -18.75 11.57 17.07
CA LYS A 201 -17.95 10.70 16.20
C LYS A 201 -18.12 11.10 14.74
N PHE A 202 -17.02 11.03 14.02
CA PHE A 202 -16.98 11.20 12.57
C PHE A 202 -15.83 10.35 12.02
N VAL A 203 -16.12 9.52 11.03
CA VAL A 203 -15.16 8.67 10.34
C VAL A 203 -15.22 8.95 8.85
N GLU A 204 -14.07 9.07 8.22
CA GLU A 204 -13.98 9.25 6.77
C GLU A 204 -13.99 7.94 6.02
N VAL A 205 -13.26 6.95 6.52
CA VAL A 205 -13.14 5.62 5.92
C VAL A 205 -13.24 4.56 7.00
N LEU A 206 -13.98 3.52 6.74
CA LEU A 206 -14.14 2.34 7.59
C LEU A 206 -13.78 1.09 6.80
N ALA A 207 -12.85 0.28 7.31
CA ALA A 207 -12.44 -0.98 6.70
C ALA A 207 -12.66 -2.17 7.63
N ALA A 208 -13.15 -3.26 7.06
CA ALA A 208 -13.31 -4.54 7.74
C ALA A 208 -13.28 -5.71 6.73
N PRO A 209 -13.05 -6.97 7.18
CA PRO A 209 -13.12 -8.13 6.31
C PRO A 209 -14.55 -8.41 5.81
N SER A 210 -15.56 -8.06 6.59
CA SER A 210 -16.97 -8.22 6.24
C SER A 210 -17.86 -7.31 7.09
N PHE A 211 -19.07 -7.04 6.62
CA PHE A 211 -20.04 -6.16 7.26
C PHE A 211 -21.42 -6.82 7.24
N ASP A 212 -22.23 -6.58 8.30
CA ASP A 212 -23.66 -6.83 8.24
C ASP A 212 -24.36 -5.79 7.35
N ASP A 213 -25.35 -6.21 6.57
CA ASP A 213 -26.16 -5.29 5.76
C ASP A 213 -26.87 -4.24 6.64
N GLU A 214 -27.37 -4.65 7.80
CA GLU A 214 -28.01 -3.75 8.78
C GLU A 214 -27.02 -2.72 9.34
N ALA A 215 -25.75 -3.10 9.51
CA ALA A 215 -24.70 -2.17 9.95
C ALA A 215 -24.41 -1.10 8.88
N ILE A 216 -24.33 -1.51 7.62
CA ILE A 216 -24.16 -0.61 6.48
C ILE A 216 -25.35 0.34 6.38
N GLU A 217 -26.57 -0.17 6.42
CA GLU A 217 -27.78 0.63 6.34
C GLU A 217 -27.87 1.65 7.49
N PHE A 218 -27.57 1.21 8.72
CA PHE A 218 -27.52 2.10 9.88
C PHE A 218 -26.51 3.23 9.71
N LEU A 219 -25.28 2.94 9.27
CA LEU A 219 -24.24 3.93 9.06
C LEU A 219 -24.59 4.90 7.93
N ARG A 220 -25.24 4.43 6.86
CA ARG A 220 -25.64 5.30 5.73
C ARG A 220 -26.76 6.28 6.10
N ASN A 221 -27.70 5.87 6.94
CA ASN A 221 -28.94 6.60 7.22
C ASN A 221 -28.96 7.30 8.58
N GLY A 222 -28.18 6.83 9.56
CA GLY A 222 -28.19 7.34 10.93
C GLY A 222 -27.38 8.62 11.12
N PRO A 223 -26.05 8.57 11.08
CA PRO A 223 -25.21 9.74 11.33
C PRO A 223 -25.23 10.73 10.17
N LYS A 224 -25.13 12.04 10.48
CA LYS A 224 -25.13 13.11 9.45
C LYS A 224 -24.04 12.94 8.38
N TRP A 225 -22.93 12.32 8.72
CA TRP A 225 -21.79 12.07 7.84
C TRP A 225 -21.90 10.74 7.06
N GLY A 226 -22.87 9.88 7.36
CA GLY A 226 -22.99 8.53 6.79
C GLY A 226 -23.04 8.50 5.27
N LYS A 227 -23.66 9.49 4.63
CA LYS A 227 -23.70 9.64 3.17
C LYS A 227 -22.32 9.93 2.54
N ASN A 228 -21.34 10.35 3.34
CA ASN A 228 -19.99 10.64 2.88
C ASN A 228 -18.97 9.55 3.29
N LEU A 229 -19.37 8.63 4.17
CA LEU A 229 -18.53 7.55 4.67
C LEU A 229 -18.12 6.63 3.53
N ARG A 230 -16.83 6.30 3.44
CA ARG A 230 -16.31 5.26 2.56
C ARG A 230 -16.24 3.97 3.37
N ILE A 231 -17.00 2.98 2.95
CA ILE A 231 -16.94 1.63 3.55
C ILE A 231 -16.15 0.75 2.60
N VAL A 232 -15.08 0.15 3.11
CA VAL A 232 -14.13 -0.65 2.32
C VAL A 232 -14.08 -2.06 2.88
N GLN A 233 -14.51 -3.02 2.09
CA GLN A 233 -14.39 -4.42 2.45
C GLN A 233 -13.08 -5.00 1.92
N ILE A 234 -12.31 -5.62 2.82
CA ILE A 234 -10.99 -6.21 2.52
C ILE A 234 -10.98 -7.59 3.15
N SER A 235 -11.35 -8.61 2.40
CA SER A 235 -11.60 -9.97 2.90
C SER A 235 -10.37 -10.67 3.47
N ASP A 236 -9.17 -10.24 3.12
CA ASP A 236 -7.90 -10.79 3.55
C ASP A 236 -7.19 -9.97 4.66
N ILE A 237 -7.92 -9.07 5.34
CA ILE A 237 -7.42 -8.43 6.58
C ILE A 237 -7.00 -9.54 7.57
N GLY A 238 -5.83 -9.37 8.18
CA GLY A 238 -5.19 -10.35 9.06
C GLY A 238 -4.21 -11.29 8.35
N SER A 239 -4.09 -11.20 7.03
CA SER A 239 -3.10 -11.95 6.27
C SER A 239 -1.74 -11.24 6.23
N LYS A 240 -0.64 -12.01 6.25
CA LYS A 240 0.71 -11.45 6.08
C LYS A 240 0.91 -10.93 4.66
N ARG A 241 1.58 -9.79 4.51
CA ARG A 241 1.79 -9.13 3.21
C ARG A 241 2.74 -9.91 2.32
N ASN A 242 3.85 -10.42 2.86
CA ASN A 242 4.88 -11.24 2.19
C ASN A 242 5.21 -10.79 0.75
N GLN A 243 5.47 -9.51 0.57
CA GLN A 243 5.75 -8.90 -0.73
C GLN A 243 6.93 -7.93 -0.67
N LEU A 244 7.44 -7.54 -1.83
CA LEU A 244 8.47 -6.51 -1.91
C LEU A 244 7.82 -5.12 -1.84
N GLU A 245 8.34 -4.29 -0.96
CA GLU A 245 7.98 -2.88 -0.85
C GLU A 245 8.97 -2.03 -1.63
N SER A 246 8.48 -1.08 -2.40
CA SER A 246 9.29 -0.15 -3.17
C SER A 246 8.96 1.28 -2.81
N ARG A 247 9.98 2.05 -2.44
CA ARG A 247 9.87 3.48 -2.16
C ARG A 247 10.69 4.28 -3.15
N ARG A 248 10.00 5.18 -3.87
CA ARG A 248 10.68 6.11 -4.78
C ARG A 248 11.52 7.11 -4.01
N VAL A 249 12.78 7.27 -4.42
CA VAL A 249 13.70 8.32 -3.97
C VAL A 249 14.23 9.09 -5.17
N TRP A 250 14.86 10.22 -4.93
CA TRP A 250 15.45 11.02 -6.03
C TRP A 250 16.48 10.18 -6.79
N GLY A 251 16.19 9.89 -8.05
CA GLY A 251 17.07 9.12 -8.94
C GLY A 251 17.04 7.60 -8.78
N GLY A 252 16.15 7.02 -7.93
CA GLY A 252 16.10 5.57 -7.75
C GLY A 252 14.90 5.06 -6.97
N ASN A 253 14.90 3.76 -6.68
CA ASN A 253 13.96 3.10 -5.79
C ASN A 253 14.74 2.37 -4.69
N LEU A 254 14.26 2.47 -3.46
CA LEU A 254 14.62 1.57 -2.38
C LEU A 254 13.65 0.40 -2.41
N VAL A 255 14.17 -0.82 -2.32
CA VAL A 255 13.36 -2.04 -2.33
C VAL A 255 13.75 -2.90 -1.13
N GLN A 256 12.76 -3.37 -0.40
CA GLN A 256 12.94 -4.26 0.76
C GLN A 256 11.80 -5.29 0.81
N GLY A 257 11.98 -6.36 1.60
CA GLY A 257 10.86 -7.23 1.98
C GLY A 257 9.92 -6.49 2.95
N SER A 258 8.64 -6.84 2.93
CA SER A 258 7.69 -6.38 3.95
C SER A 258 8.16 -6.82 5.35
N ASP A 259 7.91 -5.99 6.34
CA ASP A 259 8.11 -6.35 7.75
C ASP A 259 6.88 -7.12 8.26
N ASP A 260 6.90 -8.44 8.12
CA ASP A 260 5.81 -9.34 8.49
C ASP A 260 5.96 -9.94 9.91
N ILE A 261 6.88 -9.38 10.72
CA ILE A 261 7.09 -9.83 12.10
C ILE A 261 6.15 -9.05 13.02
N SER A 262 5.22 -9.75 13.67
CA SER A 262 4.42 -9.19 14.77
C SER A 262 5.06 -9.45 16.12
N ALA A 263 4.93 -8.48 17.03
CA ALA A 263 5.32 -8.66 18.44
C ALA A 263 4.51 -9.77 19.14
N PHE A 264 3.34 -10.13 18.61
CA PHE A 264 2.54 -11.24 19.10
C PHE A 264 3.10 -12.62 18.71
N ASP A 265 3.92 -12.69 17.67
CA ASP A 265 4.63 -13.91 17.26
C ASP A 265 6.01 -14.05 17.96
N ALA A 266 6.49 -13.01 18.63
CA ALA A 266 7.81 -12.97 19.24
C ALA A 266 7.83 -13.49 20.68
N ASN A 267 8.96 -14.08 21.09
CA ASN A 267 9.23 -14.39 22.49
C ASN A 267 9.71 -13.12 23.21
N LEU A 268 8.91 -12.60 24.15
CA LEU A 268 9.32 -11.48 24.99
C LEU A 268 10.36 -11.95 26.01
N GLN A 269 11.44 -11.17 26.14
CA GLN A 269 12.47 -11.38 27.15
C GLN A 269 12.61 -10.12 28.00
N VAL A 270 12.46 -10.28 29.31
CA VAL A 270 12.69 -9.19 30.25
C VAL A 270 14.17 -9.04 30.47
N ALA A 271 14.74 -7.91 30.05
CA ALA A 271 16.16 -7.60 30.21
C ALA A 271 16.48 -6.97 31.60
N GLY A 272 15.47 -6.48 32.31
CA GLY A 272 15.60 -5.86 33.62
C GLY A 272 15.46 -6.84 34.79
N GLU A 273 15.63 -6.34 36.02
CA GLU A 273 15.52 -7.14 37.24
C GLU A 273 14.05 -7.38 37.66
N VAL A 274 13.13 -6.57 37.18
CA VAL A 274 11.69 -6.66 37.52
C VAL A 274 10.98 -7.49 36.46
N ALA A 275 10.32 -8.56 36.88
CA ALA A 275 9.51 -9.39 36.00
C ALA A 275 8.33 -8.60 35.41
N LEU A 276 7.97 -8.89 34.17
CA LEU A 276 6.77 -8.35 33.57
C LEU A 276 5.54 -8.98 34.23
N ASP A 277 4.59 -8.14 34.68
CA ASP A 277 3.29 -8.62 35.12
C ASP A 277 2.58 -9.28 33.92
N PRO A 278 2.15 -10.57 34.06
CA PRO A 278 1.47 -11.26 32.96
C PRO A 278 0.20 -10.54 32.44
N SER A 279 -0.46 -9.75 33.28
CA SER A 279 -1.64 -8.98 32.89
C SER A 279 -1.31 -7.85 31.90
N LEU A 280 -0.07 -7.39 31.85
CA LEU A 280 0.41 -6.31 30.95
C LEU A 280 1.07 -6.83 29.68
N GLU A 281 1.18 -8.14 29.50
CA GLU A 281 1.90 -8.72 28.36
C GLU A 281 1.29 -8.27 27.02
N ASN A 282 -0.04 -8.29 26.90
CA ASN A 282 -0.74 -7.85 25.71
C ASN A 282 -0.55 -6.35 25.45
N ASP A 283 -0.51 -5.52 26.46
CA ASP A 283 -0.29 -4.08 26.33
C ASP A 283 1.13 -3.78 25.85
N VAL A 284 2.13 -4.51 26.34
CA VAL A 284 3.52 -4.40 25.88
C VAL A 284 3.63 -4.82 24.40
N ARG A 285 3.01 -5.93 24.02
CA ARG A 285 2.99 -6.40 22.62
C ARG A 285 2.28 -5.40 21.71
N LEU A 286 1.14 -4.87 22.15
CA LEU A 286 0.40 -3.83 21.40
C LEU A 286 1.27 -2.60 21.21
N ALA A 287 1.94 -2.12 22.26
CA ALA A 287 2.84 -0.97 22.17
C ALA A 287 3.98 -1.21 21.16
N GLN A 288 4.58 -2.40 21.14
CA GLN A 288 5.62 -2.76 20.17
C GLN A 288 5.09 -2.79 18.73
N VAL A 289 3.88 -3.30 18.50
CA VAL A 289 3.24 -3.25 17.18
C VAL A 289 3.00 -1.80 16.76
N LEU A 290 2.46 -0.97 17.64
CA LEU A 290 2.16 0.43 17.30
C LEU A 290 3.42 1.23 16.97
N VAL A 291 4.52 1.05 17.68
CA VAL A 291 5.80 1.72 17.39
C VAL A 291 6.28 1.41 15.97
N LYS A 292 6.12 0.17 15.51
CA LYS A 292 6.44 -0.23 14.11
C LYS A 292 5.68 0.62 13.07
N HIS A 293 4.45 1.02 13.36
CA HIS A 293 3.57 1.76 12.46
C HIS A 293 3.59 3.28 12.65
N LEU A 294 4.36 3.79 13.59
CA LEU A 294 4.58 5.23 13.76
C LEU A 294 5.66 5.73 12.79
N LYS A 295 5.39 6.79 12.07
CA LYS A 295 6.34 7.35 11.09
C LYS A 295 7.36 8.31 11.68
N SER A 296 7.15 8.75 12.91
CA SER A 296 8.09 9.62 13.64
C SER A 296 8.01 9.26 15.10
N ASN A 297 9.05 8.67 15.59
CA ASN A 297 9.16 8.15 16.95
C ASN A 297 10.52 8.55 17.57
#